data_aa554192018ba8de1f6825f583ff852c
#
_entry.id   aa554192018ba8de1f6825f583ff852c
#
_cell.length_a   1.000
_cell.length_b   1.000
_cell.length_c   1.000
_cell.angle_alpha   90.00
_cell.angle_beta   90.00
_cell.angle_gamma   90.00
#
_symmetry.space_group_name_H-M   'P 1'
#
loop_
_entity.id
_entity.type
_entity.pdbx_description
1 polymer ?
#
loop_
_entity_poly.entity_id
_entity_poly.type
_entity_poly.pdbx_seq_one_letter_code
_entity_poly.pdbx_strand_id
1 'polypeptide(L)'
;VPPGTTDRPISPHDVVDYPWPKDGLPEITSTPTQLSQAARLLADGQGPVAVDAERASGFRYGQDAYLVQLRREGVGTLLIDPVTCGPLNELAAALDGPEWILHAADQDIPCLTALGLTATSLFDTELAARLLGRQHVGLGAVIEETLGLRLAKDHAAADWSTRPLPASWLIYAALDVELLIDLRQALAAELETAGKAQWAAQEFEHVRTRPAKPAKIDPWRKTPRAGSAVRSPRSLAILRELWQSREELAAELDRTPSKVLSHQALIAAAVTRPRSRRKMTGLREFSSRQARQNQERWWRAIERALELPDDELPPTRAPMGPEELPHPRTWQRHHAEAADQLNRVRGAIRQRAEEIRVPQELLLAPGCQRRLAWDLGEEIESGRTGTVGVQEISERLAAMGARPWQIEQAAPALAAALD
;
A
#
# COMPACT_ATOMS: atom_id res chain seq x y z
N VAL A 1 -23.72 5.68 -37.34
CA VAL A 1 -23.50 4.42 -38.08
C VAL A 1 -22.19 3.85 -37.54
N PRO A 2 -22.15 2.66 -36.92
CA PRO A 2 -20.91 2.04 -36.50
C PRO A 2 -20.09 1.58 -37.70
N PRO A 3 -18.74 1.67 -37.69
CA PRO A 3 -17.91 1.14 -38.76
C PRO A 3 -17.93 -0.39 -38.71
N GLY A 4 -18.05 -0.99 -39.91
CA GLY A 4 -18.20 -2.42 -40.10
C GLY A 4 -17.04 -3.23 -39.55
N THR A 5 -17.41 -4.36 -38.95
CA THR A 5 -16.54 -5.44 -38.50
C THR A 5 -15.81 -6.02 -39.72
N THR A 6 -14.50 -5.74 -39.80
CA THR A 6 -13.61 -6.50 -40.67
C THR A 6 -13.18 -7.74 -39.91
N ASP A 7 -13.66 -8.87 -40.37
CA ASP A 7 -13.29 -10.24 -39.93
C ASP A 7 -11.85 -10.53 -40.38
N ARG A 8 -10.88 -9.98 -39.63
CA ARG A 8 -9.46 -10.31 -39.73
C ARG A 8 -9.11 -11.19 -38.53
N PRO A 9 -8.51 -12.36 -38.72
CA PRO A 9 -8.07 -13.16 -37.58
C PRO A 9 -7.08 -12.31 -36.77
N ILE A 10 -7.41 -12.07 -35.51
CA ILE A 10 -6.61 -11.28 -34.57
C ILE A 10 -5.29 -12.05 -34.35
N SER A 11 -4.18 -11.44 -34.73
CA SER A 11 -2.84 -11.95 -34.41
C SER A 11 -2.66 -11.90 -32.89
N PRO A 12 -1.94 -12.86 -32.26
CA PRO A 12 -1.66 -12.83 -30.80
C PRO A 12 -0.91 -11.58 -30.31
N HIS A 13 -0.60 -10.64 -31.21
CA HIS A 13 0.15 -9.41 -30.93
C HIS A 13 -0.66 -8.11 -31.18
N ASP A 14 -1.92 -8.20 -31.59
CA ASP A 14 -2.73 -7.00 -31.84
C ASP A 14 -3.47 -6.58 -30.56
N VAL A 15 -2.89 -5.61 -29.82
CA VAL A 15 -3.55 -5.00 -28.66
C VAL A 15 -4.68 -4.10 -29.15
N VAL A 16 -5.87 -4.29 -28.63
CA VAL A 16 -7.07 -3.52 -28.96
C VAL A 16 -7.32 -2.46 -27.90
N ASP A 17 -7.48 -1.21 -28.30
CA ASP A 17 -7.82 -0.13 -27.37
C ASP A 17 -9.23 -0.33 -26.78
N TYR A 18 -9.34 -0.18 -25.47
CA TYR A 18 -10.58 -0.29 -24.69
C TYR A 18 -10.84 1.02 -23.93
N PRO A 19 -11.31 2.07 -24.66
CA PRO A 19 -11.39 3.42 -24.11
C PRO A 19 -12.68 3.72 -23.35
N TRP A 20 -13.67 2.81 -23.38
CA TRP A 20 -15.00 3.08 -22.88
C TRP A 20 -15.64 1.82 -22.27
N PRO A 21 -16.38 1.93 -21.14
CA PRO A 21 -17.10 0.80 -20.56
C PRO A 21 -18.13 0.21 -21.52
N LYS A 22 -18.18 -1.12 -21.61
CA LYS A 22 -19.03 -1.86 -22.55
C LYS A 22 -20.53 -1.54 -22.39
N ASP A 23 -20.97 -1.40 -21.15
CA ASP A 23 -22.37 -1.17 -20.80
C ASP A 23 -22.72 0.33 -20.75
N GLY A 24 -21.80 1.20 -21.23
CA GLY A 24 -21.94 2.65 -21.12
C GLY A 24 -21.46 3.19 -19.77
N LEU A 25 -21.54 4.53 -19.60
CA LEU A 25 -21.16 5.18 -18.35
C LEU A 25 -22.26 4.98 -17.29
N PRO A 26 -21.96 4.32 -16.16
CA PRO A 26 -22.95 4.13 -15.10
C PRO A 26 -23.25 5.46 -14.40
N GLU A 27 -24.49 5.63 -13.94
CA GLU A 27 -24.87 6.73 -13.06
C GLU A 27 -24.28 6.53 -11.65
N ILE A 28 -23.96 7.64 -10.98
CA ILE A 28 -23.45 7.59 -9.62
C ILE A 28 -24.62 7.31 -8.67
N THR A 29 -24.45 6.28 -7.86
CA THR A 29 -25.29 6.02 -6.69
C THR A 29 -24.92 7.02 -5.60
N SER A 30 -25.78 8.02 -5.34
CA SER A 30 -25.51 9.15 -4.47
C SER A 30 -26.58 9.40 -3.41
N THR A 31 -27.61 8.56 -3.35
CA THR A 31 -28.70 8.67 -2.37
C THR A 31 -28.93 7.33 -1.65
N PRO A 32 -29.48 7.35 -0.42
CA PRO A 32 -29.81 6.10 0.30
C PRO A 32 -30.74 5.16 -0.50
N THR A 33 -31.72 5.70 -1.21
CA THR A 33 -32.65 4.92 -2.03
C THR A 33 -31.93 4.20 -3.19
N GLN A 34 -31.05 4.92 -3.89
CA GLN A 34 -30.22 4.32 -4.94
C GLN A 34 -29.28 3.26 -4.37
N LEU A 35 -28.71 3.50 -3.18
CA LEU A 35 -27.84 2.54 -2.49
C LEU A 35 -28.58 1.23 -2.17
N SER A 36 -29.81 1.31 -1.61
CA SER A 36 -30.66 0.13 -1.35
C SER A 36 -30.96 -0.64 -2.65
N GLN A 37 -31.19 0.07 -3.75
CA GLN A 37 -31.41 -0.57 -5.06
C GLN A 37 -30.12 -1.24 -5.57
N ALA A 38 -28.98 -0.57 -5.49
CA ALA A 38 -27.69 -1.12 -5.89
C ALA A 38 -27.32 -2.37 -5.07
N ALA A 39 -27.58 -2.35 -3.74
CA ALA A 39 -27.34 -3.49 -2.87
C ALA A 39 -28.19 -4.71 -3.26
N ARG A 40 -29.48 -4.51 -3.60
CA ARG A 40 -30.35 -5.59 -4.10
C ARG A 40 -29.86 -6.17 -5.42
N LEU A 41 -29.50 -5.32 -6.38
CA LEU A 41 -28.94 -5.77 -7.66
C LEU A 41 -27.67 -6.60 -7.45
N LEU A 42 -26.77 -6.16 -6.57
CA LEU A 42 -25.56 -6.91 -6.24
C LEU A 42 -25.87 -8.26 -5.56
N ALA A 43 -26.85 -8.31 -4.66
CA ALA A 43 -27.25 -9.54 -4.01
C ALA A 43 -27.81 -10.57 -5.01
N ASP A 44 -28.54 -10.11 -6.05
CA ASP A 44 -29.11 -10.96 -7.10
C ASP A 44 -28.09 -11.36 -8.17
N GLY A 45 -26.92 -10.70 -8.23
CA GLY A 45 -25.83 -11.00 -9.17
C GLY A 45 -25.16 -12.34 -8.89
N GLN A 46 -24.38 -12.82 -9.87
CA GLN A 46 -23.72 -14.12 -9.79
C GLN A 46 -22.19 -13.99 -9.79
N GLY A 47 -21.52 -15.01 -9.24
CA GLY A 47 -20.06 -15.07 -9.23
C GLY A 47 -19.38 -14.01 -8.34
N PRO A 48 -18.10 -13.75 -8.57
CA PRO A 48 -17.32 -12.79 -7.81
C PRO A 48 -17.72 -11.34 -8.09
N VAL A 49 -17.28 -10.45 -7.22
CA VAL A 49 -17.45 -8.99 -7.37
C VAL A 49 -16.08 -8.35 -7.58
N ALA A 50 -15.91 -7.64 -8.69
CA ALA A 50 -14.77 -6.75 -8.89
C ALA A 50 -14.97 -5.48 -8.04
N VAL A 51 -13.94 -5.06 -7.34
CA VAL A 51 -13.99 -3.94 -6.38
C VAL A 51 -12.78 -3.04 -6.60
N ASP A 52 -13.00 -1.73 -6.54
CA ASP A 52 -11.94 -0.73 -6.50
C ASP A 52 -12.39 0.48 -5.68
N ALA A 53 -11.47 1.36 -5.25
CA ALA A 53 -11.80 2.54 -4.48
C ALA A 53 -10.87 3.72 -4.77
N GLU A 54 -11.48 4.89 -4.99
CA GLU A 54 -10.75 6.13 -5.24
C GLU A 54 -10.66 7.02 -4.00
N ARG A 55 -9.47 7.52 -3.75
CA ARG A 55 -9.11 8.33 -2.58
C ARG A 55 -8.66 9.73 -2.97
N ALA A 56 -8.74 10.67 -2.04
CA ALA A 56 -8.25 12.04 -2.24
C ALA A 56 -7.04 12.39 -1.35
N SER A 57 -6.15 11.44 -1.07
CA SER A 57 -5.03 11.56 -0.11
C SER A 57 -4.06 12.71 -0.42
N GLY A 58 -3.94 13.11 -1.69
CA GLY A 58 -3.15 14.28 -2.12
C GLY A 58 -3.81 15.63 -1.84
N PHE A 59 -5.09 15.63 -1.42
CA PHE A 59 -5.94 16.81 -1.27
C PHE A 59 -6.58 16.90 0.11
N ARG A 60 -7.13 15.80 0.61
CA ARG A 60 -7.81 15.68 1.90
C ARG A 60 -6.90 15.08 2.97
N TYR A 61 -7.34 15.22 4.21
CA TYR A 61 -6.69 14.54 5.33
C TYR A 61 -7.15 13.08 5.39
N GLY A 62 -6.21 12.16 5.66
CA GLY A 62 -6.54 10.74 5.76
C GLY A 62 -6.48 9.97 4.44
N GLN A 63 -7.14 8.82 4.44
CA GLN A 63 -7.15 7.84 3.34
C GLN A 63 -8.57 7.37 3.00
N ASP A 64 -9.56 8.21 3.27
CA ASP A 64 -10.96 7.86 3.05
C ASP A 64 -11.26 7.65 1.56
N ALA A 65 -12.14 6.71 1.26
CA ALA A 65 -12.63 6.50 -0.09
C ALA A 65 -13.72 7.54 -0.42
N TYR A 66 -13.64 8.09 -1.62
CA TYR A 66 -14.58 9.08 -2.17
C TYR A 66 -15.42 8.52 -3.32
N LEU A 67 -15.03 7.37 -3.85
CA LEU A 67 -15.82 6.60 -4.80
C LEU A 67 -15.48 5.11 -4.57
N VAL A 68 -16.49 4.23 -4.65
CA VAL A 68 -16.31 2.77 -4.66
C VAL A 68 -16.90 2.25 -5.96
N GLN A 69 -16.09 1.52 -6.71
CA GLN A 69 -16.49 0.87 -7.94
C GLN A 69 -16.75 -0.60 -7.67
N LEU A 70 -17.87 -1.08 -8.19
CA LEU A 70 -18.26 -2.48 -8.07
C LEU A 70 -18.74 -2.99 -9.44
N ARG A 71 -18.32 -4.22 -9.81
CA ARG A 71 -18.85 -4.90 -10.97
C ARG A 71 -19.13 -6.35 -10.65
N ARG A 72 -20.30 -6.82 -11.08
CA ARG A 72 -20.72 -8.21 -10.90
C ARG A 72 -21.42 -8.71 -12.16
N GLU A 73 -21.31 -10.00 -12.44
CA GLU A 73 -22.01 -10.60 -13.56
C GLU A 73 -23.54 -10.53 -13.37
N GLY A 74 -24.25 -10.14 -14.43
CA GLY A 74 -25.69 -9.89 -14.42
C GLY A 74 -26.12 -8.54 -13.83
N VAL A 75 -25.19 -7.75 -13.27
CA VAL A 75 -25.46 -6.42 -12.69
C VAL A 75 -24.84 -5.30 -13.50
N GLY A 76 -23.65 -5.52 -14.05
CA GLY A 76 -22.83 -4.47 -14.66
C GLY A 76 -21.99 -3.71 -13.63
N THR A 77 -21.56 -2.49 -14.00
CA THR A 77 -20.74 -1.62 -13.16
C THR A 77 -21.60 -0.64 -12.38
N LEU A 78 -21.31 -0.52 -11.07
CA LEU A 78 -21.91 0.43 -10.14
C LEU A 78 -20.84 1.38 -9.61
N LEU A 79 -21.16 2.67 -9.55
CA LEU A 79 -20.31 3.71 -8.96
C LEU A 79 -21.01 4.26 -7.73
N ILE A 80 -20.46 3.98 -6.55
CA ILE A 80 -21.05 4.35 -5.26
C ILE A 80 -20.32 5.57 -4.69
N ASP A 81 -21.04 6.63 -4.36
CA ASP A 81 -20.52 7.78 -3.63
C ASP A 81 -20.72 7.58 -2.11
N PRO A 82 -19.71 7.10 -1.37
CA PRO A 82 -19.86 6.80 0.05
C PRO A 82 -20.09 8.06 0.91
N VAL A 83 -19.76 9.24 0.37
CA VAL A 83 -19.92 10.52 1.11
C VAL A 83 -21.37 10.93 1.21
N THR A 84 -22.18 10.61 0.18
CA THR A 84 -23.56 11.08 0.07
C THR A 84 -24.62 10.00 0.35
N CYS A 85 -24.26 8.71 0.20
CA CYS A 85 -25.21 7.60 0.38
C CYS A 85 -25.61 7.32 1.84
N GLY A 86 -24.88 7.86 2.83
CA GLY A 86 -25.04 7.49 4.24
C GLY A 86 -24.42 6.12 4.56
N PRO A 87 -24.86 5.43 5.63
CA PRO A 87 -24.30 4.16 6.05
C PRO A 87 -24.42 3.07 4.98
N LEU A 88 -23.34 2.32 4.74
CA LEU A 88 -23.27 1.30 3.67
C LEU A 88 -23.66 -0.12 4.14
N ASN A 89 -24.44 -0.26 5.20
CA ASN A 89 -24.77 -1.56 5.80
C ASN A 89 -25.48 -2.54 4.83
N GLU A 90 -26.40 -2.04 3.99
CA GLU A 90 -27.09 -2.87 3.00
C GLU A 90 -26.10 -3.34 1.91
N LEU A 91 -25.18 -2.47 1.50
CA LEU A 91 -24.13 -2.81 0.56
C LEU A 91 -23.15 -3.82 1.17
N ALA A 92 -22.77 -3.65 2.44
CA ALA A 92 -21.92 -4.59 3.16
C ALA A 92 -22.54 -5.98 3.21
N ALA A 93 -23.85 -6.07 3.48
CA ALA A 93 -24.58 -7.35 3.47
C ALA A 93 -24.64 -8.00 2.08
N ALA A 94 -24.76 -7.21 1.01
CA ALA A 94 -24.76 -7.73 -0.37
C ALA A 94 -23.37 -8.19 -0.84
N LEU A 95 -22.31 -7.65 -0.23
CA LEU A 95 -20.91 -7.99 -0.50
C LEU A 95 -20.36 -9.08 0.42
N ASP A 96 -21.16 -9.54 1.40
CA ASP A 96 -20.81 -10.66 2.26
C ASP A 96 -21.09 -11.99 1.54
N GLY A 97 -20.06 -12.81 1.37
CA GLY A 97 -20.14 -14.11 0.71
C GLY A 97 -19.47 -14.20 -0.68
N PRO A 98 -19.72 -13.30 -1.64
CA PRO A 98 -19.01 -13.31 -2.90
C PRO A 98 -17.49 -13.13 -2.73
N GLU A 99 -16.69 -13.78 -3.60
CA GLU A 99 -15.26 -13.48 -3.71
C GLU A 99 -15.09 -12.05 -4.25
N TRP A 100 -14.24 -11.26 -3.59
CA TRP A 100 -13.84 -9.95 -4.11
C TRP A 100 -12.63 -10.07 -5.02
N ILE A 101 -12.68 -9.40 -6.16
CA ILE A 101 -11.53 -9.27 -7.04
C ILE A 101 -11.03 -7.83 -6.93
N LEU A 102 -9.77 -7.67 -6.51
CA LEU A 102 -9.09 -6.38 -6.48
C LEU A 102 -7.76 -6.45 -7.25
N HIS A 103 -7.22 -5.29 -7.56
CA HIS A 103 -5.85 -5.16 -8.06
C HIS A 103 -5.00 -4.42 -7.04
N ALA A 104 -3.99 -5.09 -6.45
CA ALA A 104 -3.20 -4.59 -5.32
C ALA A 104 -4.06 -4.27 -4.08
N ALA A 105 -4.83 -5.26 -3.65
CA ALA A 105 -5.87 -5.17 -2.61
C ALA A 105 -5.39 -4.54 -1.29
N ASP A 106 -4.10 -4.63 -0.95
CA ASP A 106 -3.55 -4.03 0.29
C ASP A 106 -3.61 -2.49 0.30
N GLN A 107 -3.86 -1.86 -0.84
CA GLN A 107 -4.04 -0.42 -0.96
C GLN A 107 -5.47 0.03 -0.62
N ASP A 108 -6.49 -0.78 -0.97
CA ASP A 108 -7.90 -0.38 -0.89
C ASP A 108 -8.66 -1.02 0.28
N ILE A 109 -8.26 -2.23 0.73
CA ILE A 109 -8.83 -2.87 1.92
C ILE A 109 -8.93 -1.93 3.13
N PRO A 110 -7.91 -1.10 3.48
CA PRO A 110 -8.03 -0.21 4.63
C PRO A 110 -9.15 0.83 4.51
N CYS A 111 -9.33 1.47 3.36
CA CYS A 111 -10.40 2.46 3.18
C CYS A 111 -11.77 1.81 3.01
N LEU A 112 -11.86 0.64 2.39
CA LEU A 112 -13.10 -0.16 2.31
C LEU A 112 -13.53 -0.64 3.70
N THR A 113 -12.60 -1.14 4.50
CA THR A 113 -12.87 -1.55 5.90
C THR A 113 -13.35 -0.38 6.75
N ALA A 114 -12.79 0.83 6.55
CA ALA A 114 -13.25 2.04 7.24
C ALA A 114 -14.70 2.42 6.88
N LEU A 115 -15.19 2.02 5.69
CA LEU A 115 -16.59 2.14 5.27
C LEU A 115 -17.48 1.00 5.79
N GLY A 116 -16.93 0.04 6.54
CA GLY A 116 -17.63 -1.16 7.00
C GLY A 116 -17.77 -2.27 5.94
N LEU A 117 -17.02 -2.16 4.84
CA LEU A 117 -16.99 -3.16 3.76
C LEU A 117 -15.80 -4.11 3.98
N THR A 118 -16.06 -5.41 4.11
CA THR A 118 -15.04 -6.42 4.37
C THR A 118 -15.21 -7.63 3.46
N ALA A 119 -14.11 -8.08 2.86
CA ALA A 119 -14.10 -9.27 2.01
C ALA A 119 -14.11 -10.55 2.86
N THR A 120 -14.94 -11.51 2.51
CA THR A 120 -14.91 -12.88 3.07
C THR A 120 -14.02 -13.82 2.28
N SER A 121 -13.81 -13.52 1.00
CA SER A 121 -12.87 -14.19 0.11
C SER A 121 -12.26 -13.16 -0.85
N LEU A 122 -11.00 -13.35 -1.24
CA LEU A 122 -10.23 -12.38 -2.04
C LEU A 122 -9.48 -13.07 -3.16
N PHE A 123 -9.47 -12.44 -4.34
CA PHE A 123 -8.53 -12.68 -5.43
C PHE A 123 -7.83 -11.35 -5.77
N ASP A 124 -6.51 -11.30 -5.62
CA ASP A 124 -5.70 -10.13 -5.96
C ASP A 124 -4.97 -10.35 -7.29
N THR A 125 -5.38 -9.60 -8.32
CA THR A 125 -4.84 -9.77 -9.68
C THR A 125 -3.39 -9.29 -9.82
N GLU A 126 -2.91 -8.34 -8.97
CA GLU A 126 -1.50 -7.94 -8.92
C GLU A 126 -0.65 -9.06 -8.32
N LEU A 127 -1.05 -9.63 -7.19
CA LEU A 127 -0.35 -10.75 -6.57
C LEU A 127 -0.33 -11.98 -7.47
N ALA A 128 -1.44 -12.28 -8.15
CA ALA A 128 -1.49 -13.35 -9.14
C ALA A 128 -0.45 -13.14 -10.25
N ALA A 129 -0.39 -11.94 -10.83
CA ALA A 129 0.58 -11.57 -11.85
C ALA A 129 2.03 -11.68 -11.34
N ARG A 130 2.31 -11.26 -10.11
CA ARG A 130 3.64 -11.39 -9.46
C ARG A 130 4.03 -12.85 -9.26
N LEU A 131 3.12 -13.69 -8.81
CA LEU A 131 3.37 -15.13 -8.67
C LEU A 131 3.63 -15.82 -10.01
N LEU A 132 3.01 -15.35 -11.08
CA LEU A 132 3.26 -15.79 -12.45
C LEU A 132 4.60 -15.25 -13.02
N GLY A 133 5.29 -14.37 -12.31
CA GLY A 133 6.60 -13.82 -12.71
C GLY A 133 6.52 -12.69 -13.72
N ARG A 134 5.37 -12.02 -13.82
CA ARG A 134 5.19 -10.85 -14.70
C ARG A 134 6.15 -9.72 -14.31
N GLN A 135 6.73 -9.04 -15.30
CA GLN A 135 7.65 -7.92 -15.07
C GLN A 135 6.91 -6.61 -14.78
N HIS A 136 5.75 -6.43 -15.40
CA HIS A 136 4.91 -5.25 -15.22
C HIS A 136 3.58 -5.68 -14.62
N VAL A 137 3.33 -5.28 -13.39
CA VAL A 137 2.19 -5.77 -12.60
C VAL A 137 1.09 -4.72 -12.38
N GLY A 138 1.23 -3.51 -12.90
CA GLY A 138 0.15 -2.52 -12.87
C GLY A 138 -1.03 -2.97 -13.73
N LEU A 139 -2.27 -2.63 -13.30
CA LEU A 139 -3.52 -3.14 -13.87
C LEU A 139 -3.56 -3.10 -15.41
N GLY A 140 -3.29 -1.94 -16.02
CA GLY A 140 -3.30 -1.80 -17.47
C GLY A 140 -2.29 -2.71 -18.18
N ALA A 141 -1.08 -2.93 -17.59
CA ALA A 141 -0.09 -3.81 -18.18
C ALA A 141 -0.50 -5.29 -18.08
N VAL A 142 -1.07 -5.69 -16.95
CA VAL A 142 -1.55 -7.08 -16.74
C VAL A 142 -2.73 -7.37 -17.66
N ILE A 143 -3.67 -6.44 -17.82
CA ILE A 143 -4.79 -6.56 -18.78
C ILE A 143 -4.27 -6.66 -20.21
N GLU A 144 -3.33 -5.79 -20.61
CA GLU A 144 -2.76 -5.79 -21.96
C GLU A 144 -2.05 -7.12 -22.26
N GLU A 145 -1.26 -7.62 -21.32
CA GLU A 145 -0.52 -8.87 -21.48
C GLU A 145 -1.43 -10.12 -21.46
N THR A 146 -2.50 -10.10 -20.65
CA THR A 146 -3.35 -11.27 -20.43
C THR A 146 -4.54 -11.31 -21.38
N LEU A 147 -5.18 -10.17 -21.64
CA LEU A 147 -6.42 -10.08 -22.40
C LEU A 147 -6.23 -9.43 -23.79
N GLY A 148 -5.06 -8.86 -24.09
CA GLY A 148 -4.83 -8.13 -25.34
C GLY A 148 -5.60 -6.82 -25.44
N LEU A 149 -6.07 -6.26 -24.32
CA LEU A 149 -6.87 -5.04 -24.26
C LEU A 149 -6.07 -3.91 -23.60
N ARG A 150 -6.14 -2.70 -24.16
CA ARG A 150 -5.48 -1.52 -23.60
C ARG A 150 -6.49 -0.55 -23.03
N LEU A 151 -6.46 -0.37 -21.71
CA LEU A 151 -7.27 0.62 -21.02
C LEU A 151 -6.79 2.05 -21.31
N ALA A 152 -7.73 3.00 -21.35
CA ALA A 152 -7.40 4.42 -21.37
C ALA A 152 -6.62 4.77 -20.07
N LYS A 153 -5.52 5.54 -20.24
CA LYS A 153 -4.74 6.04 -19.09
C LYS A 153 -5.28 7.40 -18.71
N ASP A 154 -5.48 7.64 -17.42
CA ASP A 154 -5.38 8.94 -16.71
C ASP A 154 -6.25 8.97 -15.43
N HIS A 155 -6.06 9.99 -14.57
CA HIS A 155 -6.85 10.36 -13.39
C HIS A 155 -6.55 9.68 -12.05
N ALA A 156 -5.63 8.71 -11.96
CA ALA A 156 -5.24 8.08 -10.68
C ALA A 156 -4.82 9.07 -9.56
N ALA A 157 -4.35 10.27 -9.92
CA ALA A 157 -3.93 11.32 -8.97
C ALA A 157 -4.91 12.49 -8.87
N ALA A 158 -6.18 12.29 -9.24
CA ALA A 158 -7.21 13.32 -9.22
C ALA A 158 -7.73 13.62 -7.81
N ASP A 159 -8.38 14.77 -7.64
CA ASP A 159 -9.07 15.13 -6.39
C ASP A 159 -10.48 14.49 -6.35
N TRP A 160 -10.55 13.21 -6.02
CA TRP A 160 -11.80 12.47 -5.98
C TRP A 160 -12.83 12.99 -4.95
N SER A 161 -12.45 13.97 -4.11
CA SER A 161 -13.40 14.67 -3.24
C SER A 161 -14.19 15.76 -3.95
N THR A 162 -13.88 16.05 -5.23
CA THR A 162 -14.59 17.03 -6.07
C THR A 162 -16.01 16.56 -6.33
N ARG A 163 -16.98 17.51 -6.26
CA ARG A 163 -18.38 17.25 -6.63
C ARG A 163 -18.93 18.38 -7.50
N PRO A 164 -19.66 18.08 -8.60
CA PRO A 164 -19.85 16.73 -9.16
C PRO A 164 -18.52 16.18 -9.74
N LEU A 165 -18.41 14.85 -9.79
CA LEU A 165 -17.27 14.18 -10.44
C LEU A 165 -17.34 14.38 -11.96
N PRO A 166 -16.22 14.73 -12.65
CA PRO A 166 -16.18 14.85 -14.09
C PRO A 166 -16.47 13.50 -14.80
N ALA A 167 -17.15 13.53 -15.94
CA ALA A 167 -17.49 12.31 -16.68
C ALA A 167 -16.25 11.49 -17.09
N SER A 168 -15.12 12.14 -17.44
CA SER A 168 -13.87 11.45 -17.75
C SER A 168 -13.31 10.63 -16.58
N TRP A 169 -13.51 11.10 -15.34
CA TRP A 169 -13.08 10.36 -14.15
C TRP A 169 -13.99 9.17 -13.89
N LEU A 170 -15.29 9.31 -14.14
CA LEU A 170 -16.25 8.20 -14.00
C LEU A 170 -15.98 7.09 -15.02
N ILE A 171 -15.59 7.46 -16.25
CA ILE A 171 -15.16 6.50 -17.27
C ILE A 171 -13.93 5.74 -16.79
N TYR A 172 -12.91 6.45 -16.28
CA TYR A 172 -11.71 5.85 -15.73
C TYR A 172 -12.05 4.87 -14.61
N ALA A 173 -12.80 5.32 -13.61
CA ALA A 173 -13.20 4.51 -12.46
C ALA A 173 -14.04 3.26 -12.87
N ALA A 174 -14.90 3.38 -13.87
CA ALA A 174 -15.65 2.25 -14.39
C ALA A 174 -14.74 1.23 -15.09
N LEU A 175 -13.73 1.70 -15.82
CA LEU A 175 -12.76 0.85 -16.51
C LEU A 175 -11.85 0.07 -15.57
N ASP A 176 -11.56 0.59 -14.38
CA ASP A 176 -10.68 -0.09 -13.41
C ASP A 176 -11.30 -1.40 -12.87
N VAL A 177 -12.63 -1.54 -12.91
CA VAL A 177 -13.32 -2.80 -12.54
C VAL A 177 -13.88 -3.58 -13.73
N GLU A 178 -13.94 -2.96 -14.91
CA GLU A 178 -14.63 -3.49 -16.11
C GLU A 178 -14.12 -4.88 -16.50
N LEU A 179 -12.83 -5.07 -16.51
CA LEU A 179 -12.18 -6.29 -17.01
C LEU A 179 -11.62 -7.19 -15.88
N LEU A 180 -11.86 -6.85 -14.61
CA LEU A 180 -11.29 -7.62 -13.50
C LEU A 180 -11.84 -9.04 -13.40
N ILE A 181 -13.10 -9.27 -13.77
CA ILE A 181 -13.71 -10.62 -13.75
C ILE A 181 -13.04 -11.50 -14.80
N ASP A 182 -12.89 -11.01 -16.04
CA ASP A 182 -12.23 -11.74 -17.12
C ASP A 182 -10.75 -11.96 -16.81
N LEU A 183 -10.09 -10.93 -16.28
CA LEU A 183 -8.69 -11.01 -15.85
C LEU A 183 -8.49 -12.06 -14.75
N ARG A 184 -9.38 -12.09 -13.76
CA ARG A 184 -9.36 -13.08 -12.68
C ARG A 184 -9.46 -14.50 -13.24
N GLN A 185 -10.37 -14.74 -14.18
CA GLN A 185 -10.55 -16.06 -14.78
C GLN A 185 -9.29 -16.51 -15.52
N ALA A 186 -8.70 -15.64 -16.35
CA ALA A 186 -7.49 -15.93 -17.09
C ALA A 186 -6.29 -16.19 -16.17
N LEU A 187 -6.04 -15.32 -15.18
CA LEU A 187 -4.94 -15.48 -14.24
C LEU A 187 -5.11 -16.72 -13.34
N ALA A 188 -6.33 -17.08 -12.96
CA ALA A 188 -6.58 -18.31 -12.21
C ALA A 188 -6.20 -19.55 -13.02
N ALA A 189 -6.57 -19.60 -14.30
CA ALA A 189 -6.20 -20.71 -15.19
C ALA A 189 -4.68 -20.78 -15.40
N GLU A 190 -3.99 -19.65 -15.52
CA GLU A 190 -2.53 -19.62 -15.61
C GLU A 190 -1.86 -20.09 -14.31
N LEU A 191 -2.38 -19.69 -13.13
CA LEU A 191 -1.88 -20.14 -11.82
C LEU A 191 -2.05 -21.65 -11.63
N GLU A 192 -3.17 -22.21 -12.05
CA GLU A 192 -3.38 -23.67 -12.05
C GLU A 192 -2.36 -24.37 -12.97
N THR A 193 -2.19 -23.89 -14.19
CA THR A 193 -1.23 -24.45 -15.16
C THR A 193 0.20 -24.38 -14.64
N ALA A 194 0.55 -23.30 -13.93
CA ALA A 194 1.87 -23.10 -13.34
C ALA A 194 2.06 -23.87 -12.01
N GLY A 195 1.03 -24.53 -11.47
CA GLY A 195 1.06 -25.20 -10.17
C GLY A 195 1.17 -24.27 -8.98
N LYS A 196 0.73 -22.99 -9.15
CA LYS A 196 0.87 -21.93 -8.14
C LYS A 196 -0.45 -21.48 -7.52
N ALA A 197 -1.57 -22.12 -7.84
CA ALA A 197 -2.89 -21.73 -7.33
C ALA A 197 -2.97 -21.76 -5.81
N GLN A 198 -2.36 -22.77 -5.15
CA GLN A 198 -2.30 -22.87 -3.70
C GLN A 198 -1.42 -21.77 -3.08
N TRP A 199 -0.35 -21.33 -3.76
CA TRP A 199 0.47 -20.21 -3.32
C TRP A 199 -0.33 -18.92 -3.35
N ALA A 200 -1.06 -18.71 -4.44
CA ALA A 200 -1.92 -17.55 -4.61
C ALA A 200 -3.02 -17.47 -3.55
N ALA A 201 -3.70 -18.59 -3.29
CA ALA A 201 -4.74 -18.66 -2.25
C ALA A 201 -4.20 -18.27 -0.87
N GLN A 202 -2.97 -18.74 -0.50
CA GLN A 202 -2.33 -18.37 0.76
C GLN A 202 -1.96 -16.88 0.83
N GLU A 203 -1.49 -16.29 -0.27
CA GLU A 203 -1.17 -14.85 -0.32
C GLU A 203 -2.45 -14.00 -0.25
N PHE A 204 -3.51 -14.37 -0.98
CA PHE A 204 -4.78 -13.66 -0.95
C PHE A 204 -5.39 -13.67 0.46
N GLU A 205 -5.40 -14.82 1.12
CA GLU A 205 -5.87 -14.95 2.48
C GLU A 205 -5.01 -14.15 3.47
N HIS A 206 -3.68 -14.16 3.29
CA HIS A 206 -2.78 -13.34 4.09
C HIS A 206 -3.07 -11.83 3.95
N VAL A 207 -3.33 -11.33 2.73
CA VAL A 207 -3.69 -9.93 2.52
C VAL A 207 -5.05 -9.62 3.15
N ARG A 208 -6.04 -10.49 2.94
CA ARG A 208 -7.40 -10.33 3.45
C ARG A 208 -7.45 -10.26 4.97
N THR A 209 -6.68 -11.11 5.66
CA THR A 209 -6.72 -11.27 7.12
C THR A 209 -5.66 -10.47 7.86
N ARG A 210 -4.76 -9.81 7.13
CA ARG A 210 -3.69 -9.05 7.76
C ARG A 210 -4.23 -7.91 8.61
N PRO A 211 -3.84 -7.83 9.91
CA PRO A 211 -4.27 -6.74 10.77
C PRO A 211 -3.82 -5.38 10.22
N ALA A 212 -4.58 -4.35 10.52
CA ALA A 212 -4.19 -2.98 10.21
C ALA A 212 -2.78 -2.69 10.71
N LYS A 213 -1.97 -2.01 9.90
CA LYS A 213 -0.60 -1.65 10.29
C LYS A 213 -0.63 -0.81 11.57
N PRO A 214 0.15 -1.15 12.61
CA PRO A 214 0.20 -0.36 13.81
C PRO A 214 0.60 1.09 13.52
N ALA A 215 0.11 2.02 14.32
CA ALA A 215 0.50 3.41 14.22
C ALA A 215 2.04 3.53 14.29
N LYS A 216 2.62 4.31 13.40
CA LYS A 216 4.07 4.49 13.36
C LYS A 216 4.53 5.22 14.62
N ILE A 217 5.53 4.69 15.30
CA ILE A 217 6.23 5.40 16.38
C ILE A 217 7.02 6.54 15.76
N ASP A 218 6.91 7.75 16.34
CA ASP A 218 7.62 8.95 15.89
C ASP A 218 7.50 9.22 14.36
N PRO A 219 6.27 9.29 13.77
CA PRO A 219 6.10 9.46 12.33
C PRO A 219 6.76 10.74 11.79
N TRP A 220 6.92 11.76 12.62
CA TRP A 220 7.59 13.02 12.32
C TRP A 220 9.07 12.83 11.93
N ARG A 221 9.74 11.79 12.43
CA ARG A 221 11.13 11.45 12.05
C ARG A 221 11.25 11.03 10.58
N LYS A 222 10.15 10.57 9.98
CA LYS A 222 10.09 10.18 8.55
C LYS A 222 9.81 11.36 7.61
N THR A 223 9.73 12.59 8.16
CA THR A 223 9.67 13.79 7.32
C THR A 223 10.83 13.80 6.32
N PRO A 224 10.58 13.99 5.02
CA PRO A 224 11.62 13.99 4.00
C PRO A 224 12.80 14.88 4.40
N ARG A 225 14.03 14.35 4.32
CA ARG A 225 15.29 14.99 4.70
C ARG A 225 15.52 15.18 6.22
N ALA A 226 14.59 14.81 7.11
CA ALA A 226 14.78 14.94 8.56
C ALA A 226 16.06 14.24 9.03
N GLY A 227 16.26 12.98 8.67
CA GLY A 227 17.41 12.19 9.10
C GLY A 227 18.78 12.72 8.65
N SER A 228 18.84 13.49 7.56
CA SER A 228 20.09 14.09 7.06
C SER A 228 20.31 15.52 7.56
N ALA A 229 19.25 16.31 7.74
CA ALA A 229 19.34 17.73 8.02
C ALA A 229 19.18 18.08 9.51
N VAL A 230 18.38 17.32 10.28
CA VAL A 230 18.03 17.64 11.66
C VAL A 230 18.77 16.72 12.62
N ARG A 231 19.82 17.25 13.28
CA ARG A 231 20.79 16.41 14.03
C ARG A 231 20.86 16.67 15.53
N SER A 232 20.30 17.77 16.02
CA SER A 232 20.34 18.08 17.45
C SER A 232 19.01 17.74 18.14
N PRO A 233 19.01 17.36 19.42
CA PRO A 233 17.78 17.08 20.19
C PRO A 233 16.77 18.25 20.13
N ARG A 234 17.24 19.48 20.31
CA ARG A 234 16.41 20.69 20.25
C ARG A 234 15.80 20.92 18.86
N SER A 235 16.57 20.65 17.78
CA SER A 235 16.05 20.71 16.42
C SER A 235 15.00 19.64 16.15
N LEU A 236 15.19 18.43 16.70
CA LEU A 236 14.21 17.35 16.61
C LEU A 236 12.94 17.69 17.40
N ALA A 237 13.03 18.36 18.53
CA ALA A 237 11.87 18.85 19.28
C ALA A 237 11.07 19.86 18.44
N ILE A 238 11.72 20.82 17.79
CA ILE A 238 11.05 21.77 16.88
C ILE A 238 10.36 21.04 15.73
N LEU A 239 11.01 20.07 15.13
CA LEU A 239 10.42 19.26 14.07
C LEU A 239 9.18 18.51 14.56
N ARG A 240 9.24 17.88 15.74
CA ARG A 240 8.12 17.14 16.36
C ARG A 240 6.93 18.04 16.62
N GLU A 241 7.13 19.15 17.33
CA GLU A 241 6.05 20.07 17.69
C GLU A 241 5.38 20.72 16.47
N LEU A 242 6.18 21.12 15.47
CA LEU A 242 5.62 21.66 14.22
C LEU A 242 4.88 20.58 13.43
N TRP A 243 5.39 19.35 13.39
CA TRP A 243 4.74 18.25 12.70
C TRP A 243 3.39 17.94 13.35
N GLN A 244 3.33 17.82 14.67
CA GLN A 244 2.09 17.58 15.42
C GLN A 244 1.07 18.70 15.18
N SER A 245 1.49 19.94 15.34
CA SER A 245 0.63 21.11 15.11
C SER A 245 0.11 21.17 13.67
N ARG A 246 0.91 20.72 12.69
CA ARG A 246 0.50 20.62 11.29
C ARG A 246 -0.55 19.52 11.09
N GLU A 247 -0.35 18.33 11.66
CA GLU A 247 -1.30 17.21 11.55
C GLU A 247 -2.66 17.60 12.16
N GLU A 248 -2.65 18.23 13.34
CA GLU A 248 -3.88 18.74 13.98
C GLU A 248 -4.63 19.71 13.07
N LEU A 249 -3.94 20.72 12.54
CA LEU A 249 -4.57 21.69 11.66
C LEU A 249 -5.00 21.07 10.32
N ALA A 250 -4.26 20.11 9.81
CA ALA A 250 -4.61 19.38 8.59
C ALA A 250 -5.90 18.58 8.78
N ALA A 251 -6.06 17.92 9.92
CA ALA A 251 -7.29 17.23 10.30
C ALA A 251 -8.47 18.19 10.49
N GLU A 252 -8.26 19.33 11.23
CA GLU A 252 -9.29 20.37 11.43
C GLU A 252 -9.80 20.95 10.09
N LEU A 253 -8.93 21.10 9.10
CA LEU A 253 -9.25 21.69 7.79
C LEU A 253 -9.63 20.64 6.73
N ASP A 254 -9.57 19.37 7.06
CA ASP A 254 -9.69 18.26 6.10
C ASP A 254 -8.80 18.49 4.86
N ARG A 255 -7.51 18.72 5.09
CA ARG A 255 -6.52 18.97 4.03
C ARG A 255 -5.27 18.14 4.21
N THR A 256 -4.68 17.72 3.09
CA THR A 256 -3.39 17.01 3.16
C THR A 256 -2.34 17.87 3.87
N PRO A 257 -1.59 17.31 4.85
CA PRO A 257 -0.67 18.06 5.71
C PRO A 257 0.36 18.92 4.94
N SER A 258 0.86 18.42 3.82
CA SER A 258 1.87 19.13 3.00
C SER A 258 1.35 20.42 2.36
N LYS A 259 0.02 20.55 2.14
CA LYS A 259 -0.61 21.78 1.66
C LYS A 259 -0.90 22.78 2.79
N VAL A 260 -0.93 22.32 4.04
CA VAL A 260 -1.10 23.17 5.23
C VAL A 260 0.23 23.80 5.62
N LEU A 261 1.29 22.99 5.76
CA LEU A 261 2.67 23.45 5.94
C LEU A 261 3.63 22.45 5.28
N SER A 262 4.48 22.95 4.37
CA SER A 262 5.36 22.08 3.58
C SER A 262 6.40 21.35 4.45
N HIS A 263 6.87 20.19 4.01
CA HIS A 263 7.98 19.49 4.66
C HIS A 263 9.24 20.37 4.74
N GLN A 264 9.46 21.19 3.71
CA GLN A 264 10.58 22.11 3.66
C GLN A 264 10.50 23.16 4.78
N ALA A 265 9.30 23.68 5.10
CA ALA A 265 9.11 24.61 6.19
C ALA A 265 9.41 23.97 7.56
N LEU A 266 8.97 22.73 7.79
CA LEU A 266 9.30 21.98 9.00
C LEU A 266 10.83 21.84 9.18
N ILE A 267 11.52 21.42 8.12
CA ILE A 267 12.97 21.25 8.14
C ILE A 267 13.70 22.57 8.31
N ALA A 268 13.30 23.62 7.58
CA ALA A 268 13.90 24.95 7.68
C ALA A 268 13.83 25.51 9.11
N ALA A 269 12.66 25.43 9.75
CA ALA A 269 12.50 25.86 11.14
C ALA A 269 13.32 25.02 12.11
N ALA A 270 13.35 23.69 11.95
CA ALA A 270 14.13 22.79 12.80
C ALA A 270 15.65 23.04 12.72
N VAL A 271 16.16 23.34 11.52
CA VAL A 271 17.57 23.63 11.28
C VAL A 271 17.98 25.01 11.78
N THR A 272 17.16 26.05 11.45
CA THR A 272 17.48 27.44 11.80
C THR A 272 17.20 27.79 13.26
N ARG A 273 16.29 27.05 13.91
CA ARG A 273 15.87 27.29 15.32
C ARG A 273 15.54 28.76 15.59
N PRO A 274 14.54 29.32 14.90
CA PRO A 274 14.21 30.73 15.04
C PRO A 274 13.83 31.04 16.48
N ARG A 275 14.40 32.11 17.06
CA ARG A 275 14.15 32.55 18.45
C ARG A 275 13.12 33.67 18.58
N SER A 276 12.38 33.96 17.50
CA SER A 276 11.26 34.90 17.49
C SER A 276 10.35 34.62 16.30
N ARG A 277 9.08 34.98 16.45
CA ARG A 277 8.09 34.89 15.37
C ARG A 277 8.57 35.60 14.09
N ARG A 278 9.20 36.78 14.22
CA ARG A 278 9.76 37.51 13.08
C ARG A 278 10.83 36.72 12.33
N LYS A 279 11.72 36.05 13.05
CA LYS A 279 12.74 35.18 12.40
C LYS A 279 12.11 33.99 11.71
N MET A 280 11.08 33.36 12.28
CA MET A 280 10.34 32.26 11.64
C MET A 280 9.63 32.73 10.37
N THR A 281 8.88 33.82 10.43
CA THR A 281 8.15 34.36 9.27
C THR A 281 9.06 34.93 8.18
N GLY A 282 10.33 35.23 8.50
CA GLY A 282 11.37 35.57 7.55
C GLY A 282 11.91 34.42 6.74
N LEU A 283 11.61 33.17 7.11
CA LEU A 283 12.01 31.99 6.32
C LEU A 283 11.14 31.91 5.06
N ARG A 284 11.80 31.70 3.90
CA ARG A 284 11.13 31.62 2.60
C ARG A 284 10.04 30.53 2.58
N GLU A 285 10.28 29.43 3.28
CA GLU A 285 9.41 28.28 3.35
C GLU A 285 8.08 28.56 4.08
N PHE A 286 7.99 29.65 4.86
CA PHE A 286 6.76 30.13 5.52
C PHE A 286 6.01 31.21 4.70
N SER A 287 6.37 31.42 3.44
CA SER A 287 5.77 32.45 2.59
C SER A 287 4.41 32.07 2.00
N SER A 288 4.00 30.80 2.03
CA SER A 288 2.71 30.36 1.48
C SER A 288 1.54 31.04 2.22
N ARG A 289 0.40 31.22 1.53
CA ARG A 289 -0.80 31.83 2.13
C ARG A 289 -1.21 31.08 3.40
N GLN A 290 -1.23 29.76 3.36
CA GLN A 290 -1.65 28.92 4.49
C GLN A 290 -0.67 29.04 5.67
N ALA A 291 0.63 29.05 5.40
CA ALA A 291 1.64 29.23 6.45
C ALA A 291 1.50 30.61 7.13
N ARG A 292 1.24 31.68 6.36
CA ARG A 292 1.05 33.03 6.89
C ARG A 292 -0.23 33.19 7.72
N GLN A 293 -1.33 32.55 7.30
CA GLN A 293 -2.60 32.60 8.05
C GLN A 293 -2.51 31.95 9.43
N ASN A 294 -1.62 30.96 9.59
CA ASN A 294 -1.47 30.20 10.83
C ASN A 294 -0.12 30.45 11.53
N GLN A 295 0.53 31.59 11.27
CA GLN A 295 1.86 31.90 11.79
C GLN A 295 1.95 31.88 13.33
N GLU A 296 0.86 32.23 14.03
CA GLU A 296 0.79 32.17 15.49
C GLU A 296 0.83 30.75 16.00
N ARG A 297 0.10 29.82 15.33
CA ARG A 297 0.10 28.40 15.65
C ARG A 297 1.49 27.79 15.48
N TRP A 298 2.15 28.13 14.38
CA TRP A 298 3.52 27.63 14.11
C TRP A 298 4.53 28.18 15.11
N TRP A 299 4.40 29.47 15.48
CA TRP A 299 5.28 30.06 16.46
C TRP A 299 5.12 29.41 17.84
N ARG A 300 3.89 29.20 18.31
CA ARG A 300 3.62 28.50 19.58
C ARG A 300 4.20 27.09 19.61
N ALA A 301 4.13 26.36 18.48
CA ALA A 301 4.76 25.04 18.40
C ALA A 301 6.30 25.12 18.55
N ILE A 302 6.94 26.10 17.89
CA ILE A 302 8.37 26.30 18.03
C ILE A 302 8.74 26.75 19.46
N GLU A 303 7.95 27.63 20.04
CA GLU A 303 8.15 28.15 21.40
C GLU A 303 8.09 27.03 22.44
N ARG A 304 7.06 26.17 22.39
CA ARG A 304 7.01 24.95 23.22
C ARG A 304 8.27 24.11 23.07
N ALA A 305 8.72 23.87 21.83
CA ALA A 305 9.94 23.08 21.60
C ALA A 305 11.20 23.76 22.16
N LEU A 306 11.27 25.09 22.15
CA LEU A 306 12.42 25.84 22.70
C LEU A 306 12.44 25.85 24.23
N GLU A 307 11.27 25.76 24.87
CA GLU A 307 11.09 25.78 26.34
C GLU A 307 11.20 24.40 26.99
N LEU A 308 11.15 23.30 26.20
CA LEU A 308 11.29 21.96 26.74
C LEU A 308 12.57 21.80 27.59
N PRO A 309 12.50 21.19 28.74
CA PRO A 309 13.68 20.77 29.50
C PRO A 309 14.58 19.82 28.67
N ASP A 310 15.87 19.80 28.98
CA ASP A 310 16.81 19.00 28.17
C ASP A 310 16.59 17.50 28.28
N ASP A 311 16.04 17.02 29.38
CA ASP A 311 15.66 15.62 29.63
C ASP A 311 14.37 15.20 28.89
N GLU A 312 13.54 16.13 28.43
CA GLU A 312 12.35 15.87 27.62
C GLU A 312 12.61 15.97 26.10
N LEU A 313 13.84 16.30 25.71
CA LEU A 313 14.19 16.40 24.30
C LEU A 313 14.22 15.03 23.62
N PRO A 314 13.71 14.94 22.37
CA PRO A 314 13.82 13.70 21.63
C PRO A 314 15.28 13.28 21.43
N PRO A 315 15.63 12.01 21.65
CA PRO A 315 16.97 11.53 21.39
C PRO A 315 17.32 11.66 19.90
N THR A 316 18.59 11.87 19.60
CA THR A 316 19.06 12.04 18.21
C THR A 316 18.82 10.79 17.35
N ARG A 317 18.92 9.62 17.97
CA ARG A 317 18.51 8.35 17.34
C ARG A 317 17.17 7.94 17.89
N ALA A 318 16.26 7.48 17.02
CA ALA A 318 15.04 6.86 17.48
C ALA A 318 15.39 5.71 18.44
N PRO A 319 14.67 5.55 19.55
CA PRO A 319 14.79 4.34 20.35
C PRO A 319 14.51 3.13 19.45
N MET A 320 15.41 2.15 19.45
CA MET A 320 15.12 0.88 18.78
C MET A 320 14.05 0.15 19.60
N GLY A 321 13.01 -0.31 18.92
CA GLY A 321 12.07 -1.23 19.53
C GLY A 321 12.78 -2.53 19.99
N PRO A 322 12.22 -3.29 20.92
CA PRO A 322 12.84 -4.51 21.44
C PRO A 322 13.11 -5.57 20.35
N GLU A 323 12.36 -5.50 19.26
CA GLU A 323 12.53 -6.41 18.10
C GLU A 323 13.21 -5.74 16.90
N GLU A 324 13.59 -4.48 17.00
CA GLU A 324 14.16 -3.73 15.87
C GLU A 324 15.66 -4.04 15.75
N LEU A 325 16.07 -4.50 14.58
CA LEU A 325 17.47 -4.82 14.31
C LEU A 325 18.27 -3.58 13.92
N PRO A 326 19.57 -3.53 14.26
CA PRO A 326 20.46 -2.51 13.71
C PRO A 326 20.40 -2.47 12.18
N HIS A 327 20.70 -1.31 11.60
CA HIS A 327 20.66 -1.19 10.16
C HIS A 327 21.74 -2.08 9.49
N PRO A 328 21.43 -2.90 8.48
CA PRO A 328 22.36 -3.88 7.90
C PRO A 328 23.70 -3.31 7.40
N ARG A 329 23.75 -2.00 7.04
CA ARG A 329 25.00 -1.34 6.65
C ARG A 329 26.03 -1.26 7.78
N THR A 330 25.62 -1.42 9.04
CA THR A 330 26.51 -1.39 10.18
C THR A 330 26.98 -2.78 10.60
N TRP A 331 26.35 -3.85 10.08
CA TRP A 331 26.63 -5.22 10.50
C TRP A 331 28.05 -5.66 10.16
N GLN A 332 28.55 -5.34 8.96
CA GLN A 332 29.92 -5.71 8.57
C GLN A 332 30.99 -5.23 9.59
N ARG A 333 30.71 -4.15 10.30
CA ARG A 333 31.66 -3.58 11.29
C ARG A 333 31.44 -4.10 12.69
N HIS A 334 30.22 -4.42 13.08
CA HIS A 334 29.85 -4.65 14.48
C HIS A 334 29.24 -6.04 14.73
N HIS A 335 28.81 -6.74 13.70
CA HIS A 335 28.11 -8.03 13.73
C HIS A 335 28.47 -8.82 12.46
N ALA A 336 29.76 -9.17 12.34
CA ALA A 336 30.31 -9.73 11.09
C ALA A 336 29.63 -11.04 10.70
N GLU A 337 29.35 -11.92 11.68
CA GLU A 337 28.66 -13.18 11.44
C GLU A 337 27.23 -12.96 10.88
N ALA A 338 26.48 -12.07 11.49
CA ALA A 338 25.13 -11.73 10.99
C ALA A 338 25.18 -11.13 9.57
N ALA A 339 26.22 -10.36 9.24
CA ALA A 339 26.42 -9.83 7.88
C ALA A 339 26.72 -10.94 6.87
N ASP A 340 27.55 -11.92 7.25
CA ASP A 340 27.84 -13.06 6.39
C ASP A 340 26.61 -13.94 6.17
N GLN A 341 25.90 -14.28 7.27
CA GLN A 341 24.64 -15.01 7.17
C GLN A 341 23.62 -14.30 6.28
N LEU A 342 23.52 -12.96 6.35
CA LEU A 342 22.62 -12.19 5.49
C LEU A 342 22.98 -12.31 4.00
N ASN A 343 24.26 -12.35 3.67
CA ASN A 343 24.69 -12.56 2.29
C ASN A 343 24.33 -13.95 1.78
N ARG A 344 24.53 -14.99 2.59
CA ARG A 344 24.16 -16.37 2.27
C ARG A 344 22.63 -16.50 2.12
N VAL A 345 21.85 -16.01 3.06
CA VAL A 345 20.39 -15.99 3.02
C VAL A 345 19.87 -15.31 1.75
N ARG A 346 20.38 -14.12 1.44
CA ARG A 346 19.98 -13.39 0.23
C ARG A 346 20.36 -14.12 -1.06
N GLY A 347 21.52 -14.74 -1.09
CA GLY A 347 21.97 -15.55 -2.23
C GLY A 347 21.03 -16.70 -2.51
N ALA A 348 20.72 -17.50 -1.48
CA ALA A 348 19.83 -18.64 -1.56
C ALA A 348 18.40 -18.25 -1.99
N ILE A 349 17.84 -17.21 -1.36
CA ILE A 349 16.49 -16.73 -1.70
C ILE A 349 16.43 -16.20 -3.13
N ARG A 350 17.43 -15.45 -3.59
CA ARG A 350 17.49 -14.95 -4.97
C ARG A 350 17.51 -16.12 -5.95
N GLN A 351 18.43 -17.07 -5.77
CA GLN A 351 18.54 -18.22 -6.64
C GLN A 351 17.22 -19.01 -6.69
N ARG A 352 16.63 -19.30 -5.51
CA ARG A 352 15.36 -20.04 -5.47
C ARG A 352 14.21 -19.30 -6.12
N ALA A 353 14.11 -17.99 -5.90
CA ALA A 353 13.11 -17.12 -6.51
C ALA A 353 13.20 -17.11 -8.05
N GLU A 354 14.43 -17.08 -8.60
CA GLU A 354 14.68 -17.19 -10.04
C GLU A 354 14.22 -18.55 -10.59
N GLU A 355 14.56 -19.66 -9.92
CA GLU A 355 14.15 -21.03 -10.30
C GLU A 355 12.63 -21.19 -10.39
N ILE A 356 11.90 -20.66 -9.41
CA ILE A 356 10.44 -20.77 -9.35
C ILE A 356 9.73 -19.60 -10.03
N ARG A 357 10.48 -18.66 -10.60
CA ARG A 357 9.97 -17.45 -11.30
C ARG A 357 8.98 -16.66 -10.46
N VAL A 358 9.42 -16.21 -9.27
CA VAL A 358 8.68 -15.27 -8.42
C VAL A 358 9.62 -14.17 -7.94
N PRO A 359 9.13 -12.96 -7.61
CA PRO A 359 9.94 -11.94 -6.96
C PRO A 359 10.52 -12.44 -5.63
N GLN A 360 11.81 -12.17 -5.38
CA GLN A 360 12.49 -12.64 -4.16
C GLN A 360 11.83 -12.14 -2.87
N GLU A 361 11.27 -10.93 -2.88
CA GLU A 361 10.57 -10.33 -1.74
C GLU A 361 9.21 -10.98 -1.49
N LEU A 362 8.62 -11.62 -2.50
CA LEU A 362 7.40 -12.40 -2.36
C LEU A 362 7.71 -13.79 -1.81
N LEU A 363 8.83 -14.41 -2.23
CA LEU A 363 9.28 -15.70 -1.67
C LEU A 363 9.65 -15.56 -0.19
N LEU A 364 10.42 -14.53 0.19
CA LEU A 364 10.72 -14.24 1.59
C LEU A 364 10.98 -12.74 1.79
N ALA A 365 10.13 -12.11 2.61
CA ALA A 365 10.22 -10.69 2.88
C ALA A 365 11.60 -10.28 3.41
N PRO A 366 12.15 -9.11 2.98
CA PRO A 366 13.46 -8.65 3.42
C PRO A 366 13.60 -8.52 4.95
N GLY A 367 12.49 -8.32 5.66
CA GLY A 367 12.42 -8.33 7.13
C GLY A 367 12.78 -9.71 7.70
N CYS A 368 12.13 -10.75 7.19
CA CYS A 368 12.37 -12.13 7.59
C CYS A 368 13.81 -12.57 7.26
N GLN A 369 14.32 -12.21 6.07
CA GLN A 369 15.71 -12.50 5.70
C GLN A 369 16.71 -11.89 6.69
N ARG A 370 16.50 -10.62 7.09
CA ARG A 370 17.36 -9.95 8.07
C ARG A 370 17.25 -10.57 9.46
N ARG A 371 16.03 -10.91 9.91
CA ARG A 371 15.82 -11.49 11.22
C ARG A 371 16.46 -12.87 11.32
N LEU A 372 16.24 -13.73 10.35
CA LEU A 372 16.87 -15.05 10.29
C LEU A 372 18.40 -14.95 10.34
N ALA A 373 18.98 -14.10 9.52
CA ALA A 373 20.42 -13.90 9.45
C ALA A 373 21.01 -13.33 10.76
N TRP A 374 20.29 -12.44 11.41
CA TRP A 374 20.67 -11.87 12.68
C TRP A 374 20.70 -12.93 13.79
N ASP A 375 19.60 -13.65 13.94
CA ASP A 375 19.45 -14.66 15.00
C ASP A 375 20.52 -15.76 14.87
N LEU A 376 20.79 -16.21 13.62
CA LEU A 376 21.86 -17.18 13.35
C LEU A 376 23.24 -16.62 13.62
N GLY A 377 23.50 -15.36 13.26
CA GLY A 377 24.78 -14.69 13.54
C GLY A 377 25.07 -14.56 15.03
N GLU A 378 24.09 -14.15 15.84
CA GLU A 378 24.23 -14.09 17.31
C GLU A 378 24.44 -15.47 17.93
N GLU A 379 23.80 -16.50 17.42
CA GLU A 379 24.01 -17.88 17.87
C GLU A 379 25.43 -18.35 17.60
N ILE A 380 25.99 -18.07 16.42
CA ILE A 380 27.37 -18.39 16.05
C ILE A 380 28.34 -17.64 16.95
N GLU A 381 28.15 -16.35 17.15
CA GLU A 381 28.97 -15.51 18.06
C GLU A 381 28.91 -16.03 19.50
N SER A 382 27.79 -16.64 19.90
CA SER A 382 27.59 -17.24 21.23
C SER A 382 28.13 -18.68 21.33
N GLY A 383 28.80 -19.19 20.30
CA GLY A 383 29.47 -20.50 20.31
C GLY A 383 28.65 -21.66 19.74
N ARG A 384 27.58 -21.38 19.02
CA ARG A 384 26.89 -22.43 18.27
C ARG A 384 27.84 -23.07 17.26
N THR A 385 27.97 -24.38 17.33
CA THR A 385 28.66 -25.23 16.35
C THR A 385 27.67 -26.21 15.75
N GLY A 386 27.61 -26.28 14.43
CA GLY A 386 26.76 -27.22 13.71
C GLY A 386 25.86 -26.55 12.66
N THR A 387 25.37 -27.38 11.76
CA THR A 387 24.54 -26.99 10.62
C THR A 387 23.11 -26.69 11.06
N VAL A 388 22.42 -25.84 10.32
CA VAL A 388 21.01 -25.48 10.55
C VAL A 388 20.14 -26.32 9.62
N GLY A 389 19.44 -27.31 10.18
CA GLY A 389 18.60 -28.20 9.38
C GLY A 389 17.35 -27.54 8.82
N VAL A 390 16.77 -28.17 7.77
CA VAL A 390 15.53 -27.71 7.11
C VAL A 390 14.38 -27.51 8.10
N GLN A 391 14.23 -28.45 9.07
CA GLN A 391 13.16 -28.38 10.05
C GLN A 391 13.28 -27.12 10.94
N GLU A 392 14.47 -26.83 11.43
CA GLU A 392 14.72 -25.65 12.27
C GLU A 392 14.46 -24.35 11.50
N ILE A 393 14.92 -24.27 10.25
CA ILE A 393 14.61 -23.10 9.40
C ILE A 393 13.11 -22.96 9.17
N SER A 394 12.41 -24.07 8.91
CA SER A 394 10.95 -24.05 8.72
C SER A 394 10.22 -23.49 9.95
N GLU A 395 10.61 -23.91 11.15
CA GLU A 395 10.04 -23.44 12.42
C GLU A 395 10.29 -21.92 12.62
N ARG A 396 11.51 -21.46 12.33
CA ARG A 396 11.87 -20.05 12.41
C ARG A 396 11.09 -19.18 11.42
N LEU A 397 10.97 -19.64 10.17
CA LEU A 397 10.19 -18.93 9.15
C LEU A 397 8.70 -18.89 9.50
N ALA A 398 8.15 -19.97 10.04
CA ALA A 398 6.77 -20.03 10.52
C ALA A 398 6.52 -19.01 11.66
N ALA A 399 7.44 -18.95 12.64
CA ALA A 399 7.38 -17.98 13.73
C ALA A 399 7.46 -16.52 13.25
N MET A 400 8.10 -16.26 12.11
CA MET A 400 8.17 -14.95 11.46
C MET A 400 6.95 -14.66 10.57
N GLY A 401 5.95 -15.55 10.51
CA GLY A 401 4.72 -15.38 9.71
C GLY A 401 4.86 -15.70 8.24
N ALA A 402 5.88 -16.47 7.84
CA ALA A 402 5.96 -16.99 6.47
C ALA A 402 4.84 -17.99 6.21
N ARG A 403 4.26 -17.94 5.00
CA ARG A 403 3.18 -18.86 4.60
C ARG A 403 3.74 -20.24 4.29
N PRO A 404 2.93 -21.29 4.38
CA PRO A 404 3.39 -22.67 4.13
C PRO A 404 4.15 -22.84 2.80
N TRP A 405 3.64 -22.25 1.69
CA TRP A 405 4.30 -22.33 0.41
C TRP A 405 5.70 -21.66 0.40
N GLN A 406 5.86 -20.55 1.12
CA GLN A 406 7.15 -19.87 1.25
C GLN A 406 8.15 -20.73 2.02
N ILE A 407 7.70 -21.35 3.10
CA ILE A 407 8.51 -22.26 3.92
C ILE A 407 8.96 -23.45 3.08
N GLU A 408 8.03 -24.10 2.37
CA GLU A 408 8.31 -25.23 1.49
C GLU A 408 9.38 -24.89 0.44
N GLN A 409 9.31 -23.68 -0.14
CA GLN A 409 10.23 -23.26 -1.19
C GLN A 409 11.56 -22.71 -0.66
N ALA A 410 11.55 -22.01 0.47
CA ALA A 410 12.72 -21.32 0.99
C ALA A 410 13.56 -22.16 1.96
N ALA A 411 12.95 -22.98 2.84
CA ALA A 411 13.69 -23.66 3.90
C ALA A 411 14.75 -24.65 3.40
N PRO A 412 14.49 -25.48 2.36
CA PRO A 412 15.54 -26.36 1.82
C PRO A 412 16.72 -25.59 1.20
N ALA A 413 16.42 -24.50 0.46
CA ALA A 413 17.45 -23.68 -0.17
C ALA A 413 18.30 -22.92 0.88
N LEU A 414 17.67 -22.46 1.95
CA LEU A 414 18.35 -21.80 3.05
C LEU A 414 19.22 -22.77 3.84
N ALA A 415 18.73 -23.97 4.17
CA ALA A 415 19.51 -24.99 4.87
C ALA A 415 20.77 -25.35 4.09
N ALA A 416 20.65 -25.60 2.79
CA ALA A 416 21.80 -25.90 1.95
C ALA A 416 22.83 -24.77 1.82
N ALA A 417 22.41 -23.52 1.96
CA ALA A 417 23.32 -22.36 1.87
C ALA A 417 23.96 -21.99 3.21
N LEU A 418 23.39 -22.45 4.32
CA LEU A 418 23.81 -22.11 5.68
C LEU A 418 24.64 -23.23 6.34
N ASP A 419 24.73 -24.38 5.66
CA ASP A 419 25.72 -25.42 5.94
C ASP A 419 27.14 -24.91 5.59
#